data_33b1414935357d8f65fdccbd7296c432
#
_entry.id   33b1414935357d8f65fdccbd7296c432
#
_cell.length_a   1.000
_cell.length_b   1.000
_cell.length_c   1.000
_cell.angle_alpha   90.00
_cell.angle_beta   90.00
_cell.angle_gamma   90.00
#
_symmetry.space_group_name_H-M   'P 1'
#
loop_
_entity.id
_entity.type
_entity.pdbx_description
1 polymer ?
#
loop_
_entity_poly.entity_id
_entity_poly.type
_entity_poly.pdbx_seq_one_letter_code
_entity_poly.pdbx_strand_id
1 'polypeptide(L)'
;MPLMVTFFNVRKGRDTIFKRGMRHIFPRTARQTEEKYGVRFVGWFNVTEGSTWNNVIIVDLPNYAVLDKLYADPSMRGFGHRVAESVFDSKHTIFLRERMGPDFVFKP
;
A
#
# COMPACT_ATOMS: atom_id res chain seq x y z
N MET A 1 -14.43 3.33 5.66
CA MET A 1 -12.98 3.48 5.86
C MET A 1 -12.30 3.72 4.52
N PRO A 2 -11.40 4.69 4.42
CA PRO A 2 -10.75 4.95 3.14
C PRO A 2 -9.73 3.87 2.78
N LEU A 3 -9.61 3.60 1.50
CA LEU A 3 -8.56 2.75 0.96
C LEU A 3 -7.48 3.63 0.33
N MET A 4 -6.24 3.35 0.67
CA MET A 4 -5.09 3.94 -0.01
C MET A 4 -4.59 2.95 -1.06
N VAL A 5 -4.61 3.38 -2.32
CA VAL A 5 -4.24 2.54 -3.45
C VAL A 5 -3.01 3.14 -4.11
N THR A 6 -1.90 2.43 -4.07
CA THR A 6 -0.64 2.88 -4.66
C THR A 6 -0.29 2.01 -5.86
N PHE A 7 -0.34 2.63 -7.04
CA PHE A 7 0.15 2.04 -8.28
C PHE A 7 1.63 2.34 -8.42
N PHE A 8 2.40 1.37 -8.91
CA PHE A 8 3.82 1.58 -9.10
C PHE A 8 4.41 0.63 -10.15
N ASN A 9 5.57 1.03 -10.66
CA ASN A 9 6.43 0.18 -11.47
C ASN A 9 7.73 -0.03 -10.72
N VAL A 10 8.22 -1.28 -10.76
CA VAL A 10 9.50 -1.63 -10.14
C VAL A 10 10.61 -1.28 -11.12
N ARG A 11 11.70 -0.69 -10.62
CA ARG A 11 12.88 -0.40 -11.43
C ARG A 11 13.42 -1.66 -12.08
N LYS A 12 13.88 -1.52 -13.32
CA LYS A 12 14.49 -2.63 -14.05
C LYS A 12 15.62 -3.25 -13.21
N GLY A 13 15.58 -4.56 -13.07
CA GLY A 13 16.56 -5.30 -12.27
C GLY A 13 16.29 -5.34 -10.78
N ARG A 14 15.25 -4.68 -10.29
CA ARG A 14 14.92 -4.65 -8.85
C ARG A 14 13.77 -5.57 -8.44
N ASP A 15 13.16 -6.27 -9.39
CA ASP A 15 11.98 -7.09 -9.11
C ASP A 15 12.25 -8.21 -8.10
N THR A 16 13.38 -8.89 -8.23
CA THR A 16 13.76 -9.97 -7.31
C THR A 16 13.99 -9.45 -5.90
N ILE A 17 14.66 -8.30 -5.77
CA ILE A 17 14.91 -7.66 -4.47
C ILE A 17 13.59 -7.23 -3.84
N PHE A 18 12.68 -6.67 -4.64
CA PHE A 18 11.37 -6.24 -4.16
C PHE A 18 10.55 -7.43 -3.66
N LYS A 19 10.46 -8.52 -4.44
CA LYS A 19 9.75 -9.73 -4.04
C LYS A 19 10.31 -10.32 -2.74
N ARG A 20 11.63 -10.33 -2.60
CA ARG A 20 12.29 -10.82 -1.38
C ARG A 20 11.92 -9.97 -0.18
N GLY A 21 11.93 -8.65 -0.31
CA GLY A 21 11.52 -7.74 0.74
C GLY A 21 10.06 -7.90 1.14
N MET A 22 9.17 -8.06 0.16
CA MET A 22 7.75 -8.30 0.40
C MET A 22 7.50 -9.62 1.11
N ARG A 23 8.33 -10.63 0.87
CA ARG A 23 8.19 -11.94 1.52
C ARG A 23 8.76 -11.97 2.91
N HIS A 24 9.92 -11.36 3.14
CA HIS A 24 10.70 -11.55 4.37
C HIS A 24 10.70 -10.35 5.33
N ILE A 25 10.48 -9.14 4.84
CA ILE A 25 10.54 -7.92 5.65
C ILE A 25 9.16 -7.31 5.84
N PHE A 26 8.42 -7.18 4.77
CA PHE A 26 7.14 -6.48 4.76
C PHE A 26 6.08 -7.08 5.69
N PRO A 27 5.94 -8.42 5.83
CA PRO A 27 4.91 -8.97 6.73
C PRO A 27 5.04 -8.48 8.17
N ARG A 28 6.26 -8.34 8.66
CA ARG A 28 6.53 -7.80 10.00
C ARG A 28 6.14 -6.32 10.07
N THR A 29 6.52 -5.54 9.08
CA THR A 29 6.19 -4.12 9.01
C THR A 29 4.69 -3.92 8.94
N ALA A 30 3.99 -4.70 8.12
CA ALA A 30 2.53 -4.64 7.99
C ALA A 30 1.83 -4.95 9.31
N ARG A 31 2.31 -5.96 10.03
CA ARG A 31 1.76 -6.34 11.33
C ARG A 31 1.96 -5.23 12.37
N GLN A 32 3.15 -4.65 12.43
CA GLN A 32 3.45 -3.55 13.35
C GLN A 32 2.59 -2.32 13.05
N THR A 33 2.38 -2.03 11.77
CA THR A 33 1.55 -0.91 11.34
C THR A 33 0.09 -1.13 11.71
N GLU A 34 -0.41 -2.34 11.56
CA GLU A 34 -1.77 -2.69 11.97
C GLU A 34 -1.95 -2.55 13.48
N GLU A 35 -1.04 -3.11 14.28
CA GLU A 35 -1.11 -3.06 15.72
C GLU A 35 -1.02 -1.62 16.26
N LYS A 36 -0.16 -0.82 15.66
CA LYS A 36 0.14 0.52 16.18
C LYS A 36 -0.85 1.58 15.70
N TYR A 37 -1.32 1.47 14.46
CA TYR A 37 -2.12 2.53 13.82
C TYR A 37 -3.47 2.05 13.29
N GLY A 38 -3.75 0.75 13.33
CA GLY A 38 -4.97 0.20 12.76
C GLY A 38 -4.99 0.19 11.23
N VAL A 39 -3.85 0.36 10.60
CA VAL A 39 -3.70 0.32 9.14
C VAL A 39 -3.55 -1.11 8.69
N ARG A 40 -4.47 -1.58 7.84
CA ARG A 40 -4.52 -2.97 7.41
C ARG A 40 -4.09 -3.11 5.96
N PHE A 41 -3.10 -3.96 5.73
CA PHE A 41 -2.68 -4.34 4.39
C PHE A 41 -3.73 -5.25 3.76
N VAL A 42 -4.29 -4.83 2.62
CA VAL A 42 -5.29 -5.62 1.90
C VAL A 42 -4.63 -6.57 0.91
N GLY A 43 -3.68 -6.09 0.15
CA GLY A 43 -2.97 -6.94 -0.78
C GLY A 43 -2.02 -6.20 -1.70
N TRP A 44 -1.21 -7.00 -2.37
CA TRP A 44 -0.33 -6.58 -3.46
C TRP A 44 -0.73 -7.37 -4.70
N PHE A 45 -1.09 -6.66 -5.76
CA PHE A 45 -1.65 -7.26 -6.97
C PHE A 45 -0.85 -6.83 -8.19
N ASN A 46 -0.78 -7.70 -9.19
CA ASN A 46 -0.34 -7.33 -10.52
C ASN A 46 -1.51 -6.71 -11.27
N VAL A 47 -1.25 -5.62 -11.98
CA VAL A 47 -2.23 -5.05 -12.90
C VAL A 47 -2.02 -5.73 -14.25
N THR A 48 -2.99 -6.53 -14.68
CA THR A 48 -2.86 -7.33 -15.90
C THR A 48 -3.19 -6.56 -17.17
N GLU A 49 -4.06 -5.56 -17.06
CA GLU A 49 -4.44 -4.70 -18.20
C GLU A 49 -5.06 -3.40 -17.71
N GLY A 50 -5.15 -2.43 -18.58
CA GLY A 50 -5.88 -1.18 -18.33
C GLY A 50 -5.04 -0.10 -17.66
N SER A 51 -3.73 -0.28 -17.49
CA SER A 51 -2.87 0.69 -16.83
C SER A 51 -1.44 0.63 -17.35
N THR A 52 -0.73 1.74 -17.22
CA THR A 52 0.72 1.80 -17.46
C THR A 52 1.52 1.33 -16.25
N TRP A 53 0.88 1.19 -15.09
CA TRP A 53 1.51 0.61 -13.90
C TRP A 53 1.25 -0.89 -13.83
N ASN A 54 2.27 -1.63 -13.43
CA ASN A 54 2.22 -3.09 -13.40
C ASN A 54 1.85 -3.66 -12.04
N ASN A 55 1.94 -2.85 -10.99
CA ASN A 55 1.70 -3.28 -9.63
C ASN A 55 0.78 -2.32 -8.89
N VAL A 56 0.04 -2.85 -7.93
CA VAL A 56 -0.78 -2.06 -7.03
C VAL A 56 -0.74 -2.65 -5.63
N ILE A 57 -0.58 -1.78 -4.63
CA ILE A 57 -0.73 -2.14 -3.22
C ILE A 57 -1.95 -1.41 -2.68
N ILE A 58 -2.80 -2.13 -1.96
CA ILE A 58 -4.01 -1.59 -1.35
C ILE A 58 -3.90 -1.73 0.16
N VAL A 59 -4.16 -0.62 0.85
CA VAL A 59 -4.11 -0.51 2.30
C VAL A 59 -5.42 0.10 2.79
N ASP A 60 -5.99 -0.49 3.82
CA ASP A 60 -7.20 0.00 4.47
C ASP A 60 -6.82 0.89 5.65
N LEU A 61 -7.27 2.14 5.63
CA LEU A 61 -6.97 3.13 6.67
C LEU A 61 -8.17 3.28 7.60
N PRO A 62 -7.96 3.38 8.93
CA PRO A 62 -9.06 3.66 9.85
C PRO A 62 -9.66 5.06 9.61
N ASN A 63 -8.82 6.03 9.23
CA ASN A 63 -9.21 7.39 8.86
C ASN A 63 -8.05 8.07 8.16
N TYR A 64 -8.27 9.26 7.60
CA TYR A 64 -7.20 10.01 6.93
C TYR A 64 -6.17 10.58 7.91
N ALA A 65 -6.57 10.87 9.13
CA ALA A 65 -5.66 11.45 10.13
C ALA A 65 -4.50 10.52 10.48
N VAL A 66 -4.66 9.21 10.29
CA VAL A 66 -3.60 8.25 10.55
C VAL A 66 -2.37 8.47 9.64
N LEU A 67 -2.56 9.07 8.47
CA LEU A 67 -1.47 9.35 7.55
C LEU A 67 -0.43 10.29 8.15
N ASP A 68 -0.86 11.29 8.91
CA ASP A 68 0.07 12.19 9.58
C ASP A 68 0.93 11.44 10.59
N LYS A 69 0.35 10.48 11.31
CA LYS A 69 1.07 9.65 12.27
C LYS A 69 2.05 8.72 11.58
N LEU A 70 1.65 8.13 10.45
CA LEU A 70 2.52 7.25 9.66
C LEU A 70 3.73 8.01 9.12
N TYR A 71 3.50 9.18 8.54
CA TYR A 71 4.57 9.99 7.98
C TYR A 71 5.50 10.58 9.04
N ALA A 72 5.00 10.76 10.26
CA ALA A 72 5.80 11.22 11.39
C ALA A 72 6.62 10.09 12.05
N ASP A 73 6.25 8.83 11.80
CA ASP A 73 6.93 7.68 12.40
C ASP A 73 8.25 7.42 11.66
N PRO A 74 9.42 7.56 12.33
CA PRO A 74 10.71 7.40 11.66
C PRO A 74 10.91 6.01 11.04
N SER A 75 10.39 4.96 11.64
CA SER A 75 10.55 3.60 11.11
C SER A 75 9.72 3.39 9.84
N MET A 76 8.50 3.90 9.79
CA MET A 76 7.64 3.82 8.61
C MET A 76 8.16 4.71 7.49
N ARG A 77 8.52 5.93 7.83
CA ARG A 77 9.05 6.91 6.87
C ARG A 77 10.36 6.43 6.25
N GLY A 78 11.27 5.89 7.05
CA GLY A 78 12.55 5.39 6.57
C GLY A 78 12.39 4.21 5.63
N PHE A 79 11.50 3.28 5.94
CA PHE A 79 11.21 2.14 5.09
C PHE A 79 10.58 2.59 3.76
N GLY A 80 9.55 3.41 3.81
CA GLY A 80 8.86 3.90 2.61
C GLY A 80 9.79 4.69 1.70
N HIS A 81 10.65 5.52 2.26
CA HIS A 81 11.61 6.31 1.51
C HIS A 81 12.64 5.43 0.80
N ARG A 82 13.20 4.44 1.50
CA ARG A 82 14.15 3.50 0.89
C ARG A 82 13.53 2.70 -0.24
N VAL A 83 12.31 2.23 -0.07
CA VAL A 83 11.60 1.49 -1.11
C VAL A 83 11.33 2.40 -2.31
N ALA A 84 10.84 3.61 -2.06
CA ALA A 84 10.52 4.54 -3.14
C ALA A 84 11.77 4.91 -3.96
N GLU A 85 12.90 5.16 -3.29
CA GLU A 85 14.12 5.54 -3.99
C GLU A 85 14.82 4.40 -4.72
N SER A 86 14.85 3.22 -4.10
CA SER A 86 15.67 2.11 -4.62
C SER A 86 14.91 1.11 -5.47
N VAL A 87 13.61 1.02 -5.32
CA VAL A 87 12.79 -0.03 -5.95
C VAL A 87 11.79 0.53 -6.95
N PHE A 88 11.11 1.63 -6.63
CA PHE A 88 10.07 2.17 -7.49
C PHE A 88 10.66 3.05 -8.60
N ASP A 89 10.26 2.79 -9.84
CA ASP A 89 10.57 3.67 -10.97
C ASP A 89 9.60 4.84 -11.01
N SER A 90 8.31 4.54 -10.82
CA SER A 90 7.25 5.53 -10.75
C SER A 90 6.17 5.03 -9.81
N LYS A 91 5.43 5.96 -9.20
CA LYS A 91 4.29 5.61 -8.35
C LYS A 91 3.19 6.66 -8.45
N HIS A 92 1.98 6.22 -8.18
CA HIS A 92 0.80 7.08 -8.12
C HIS A 92 -0.12 6.56 -7.03
N THR A 93 -0.46 7.42 -6.09
CA THR A 93 -1.35 7.06 -4.98
C THR A 93 -2.68 7.77 -5.13
N ILE A 94 -3.76 7.01 -5.01
CA ILE A 94 -5.11 7.53 -4.94
C ILE A 94 -5.78 7.03 -3.67
N PHE A 95 -6.82 7.73 -3.24
CA PHE A 95 -7.61 7.35 -2.08
C PHE A 95 -9.04 7.07 -2.53
N LEU A 96 -9.58 5.95 -2.08
CA LEU A 96 -10.95 5.56 -2.37
C LEU A 96 -11.76 5.62 -1.09
N ARG A 97 -12.93 6.23 -1.15
CA ARG A 97 -13.92 6.19 -0.08
C ARG A 97 -15.11 5.40 -0.55
N GLU A 98 -15.55 4.45 0.26
CA GLU A 98 -16.73 3.68 -0.05
C GLU A 98 -17.93 4.62 -0.18
N ARG A 99 -18.61 4.52 -1.31
CA ARG A 99 -19.86 5.26 -1.56
C ARG A 99 -21.06 4.33 -1.52
N MET A 100 -20.86 3.11 -2.01
CA MET A 100 -21.91 2.11 -2.09
C MET A 100 -21.25 0.74 -2.03
N GLY A 101 -21.22 0.17 -0.85
CA GLY A 101 -20.56 -1.11 -0.60
C GLY A 101 -21.46 -2.31 -0.78
N PRO A 102 -20.95 -3.51 -0.52
CA PRO A 102 -21.72 -4.74 -0.65
C PRO A 102 -23.00 -4.75 0.17
N ASP A 103 -22.99 -4.15 1.36
CA ASP A 103 -24.16 -4.08 2.23
C ASP A 103 -25.31 -3.29 1.60
N PHE A 104 -25.00 -2.29 0.80
CA PHE A 104 -26.03 -1.54 0.08
C PHE A 104 -26.70 -2.39 -1.00
N VAL A 105 -25.92 -3.24 -1.68
CA VAL A 105 -26.42 -4.05 -2.79
C VAL A 105 -27.15 -5.31 -2.31
N PHE A 106 -26.62 -5.97 -1.29
CA PHE A 106 -27.06 -7.29 -0.87
C PHE A 106 -27.94 -7.29 0.37
N LYS A 107 -28.08 -6.18 1.07
CA LYS A 107 -29.01 -6.02 2.19
C LYS A 107 -30.12 -5.06 1.77
N PRO A 108 -31.32 -5.60 1.54
CA PRO A 108 -32.46 -4.75 1.16
C PRO A 108 -32.89 -3.85 2.32
#